data_f95c024ad6696abc82c2af339df4bcfc
#
_entry.id   f95c024ad6696abc82c2af339df4bcfc
#
_cell.length_a   1.000
_cell.length_b   1.000
_cell.length_c   1.000
_cell.angle_alpha   90.00
_cell.angle_beta   90.00
_cell.angle_gamma   90.00
#
_symmetry.space_group_name_H-M   'P 1'
#
loop_
_entity.id
_entity.type
_entity.pdbx_description
1 polymer ?
#
loop_
_entity_poly.entity_id
_entity_poly.type
_entity_poly.pdbx_seq_one_letter_code
_entity_poly.pdbx_strand_id
1 'polypeptide(L)'
;MFPGNGSPCYRCLYPQPPPAEEAPSCAEAGVLGVLPGIMGVLQATEAIKIVLGLGTTLAGRLLVYDALATKFRELKLRRDPTCPTCGEGVDRAAIPLIDYEQFCAR
;
A
#
# COMPACT_ATOMS: atom_id res chain seq x y z
N MET A 1 4.20 -0.60 2.01
CA MET A 1 4.93 -1.36 3.04
C MET A 1 5.53 -0.41 4.06
N PHE A 2 5.66 -0.81 5.31
CA PHE A 2 6.02 0.05 6.43
C PHE A 2 7.28 -0.45 7.17
N PRO A 3 8.44 -0.44 6.51
CA PRO A 3 9.63 -1.13 7.06
C PRO A 3 10.44 -0.31 8.06
N GLY A 4 9.96 0.83 8.53
CA GLY A 4 10.68 1.59 9.55
C GLY A 4 10.68 3.10 9.37
N ASN A 5 11.56 3.76 10.10
CA ASN A 5 11.61 5.22 10.21
C ASN A 5 11.96 5.89 8.88
N GLY A 6 11.21 6.92 8.55
CA GLY A 6 11.44 7.74 7.36
C GLY A 6 10.81 7.21 6.07
N SER A 7 10.28 6.00 6.06
CA SER A 7 9.58 5.44 4.91
C SER A 7 8.11 5.86 4.89
N PRO A 8 7.51 6.10 3.71
CA PRO A 8 6.09 6.37 3.63
C PRO A 8 5.28 5.12 4.00
N CYS A 9 4.10 5.34 4.56
CA CYS A 9 3.12 4.29 4.79
C CYS A 9 2.01 4.33 3.73
N TYR A 10 1.11 3.35 3.80
CA TYR A 10 -0.03 3.28 2.89
C TYR A 10 -0.87 4.57 2.89
N ARG A 11 -1.05 5.19 4.06
CA ARG A 11 -1.82 6.43 4.22
C ARG A 11 -1.12 7.67 3.68
N CYS A 12 0.18 7.63 3.44
CA CYS A 12 0.86 8.71 2.72
C CYS A 12 0.42 8.76 1.25
N LEU A 13 0.12 7.61 0.66
CA LEU A 13 -0.34 7.49 -0.72
C LEU A 13 -1.86 7.65 -0.82
N TYR A 14 -2.59 7.00 0.09
CA TYR A 14 -4.05 7.01 0.13
C TYR A 14 -4.52 7.49 1.50
N PRO A 15 -4.65 8.81 1.72
CA PRO A 15 -5.06 9.37 3.02
C PRO A 15 -6.46 8.93 3.45
N GLN A 16 -7.33 8.67 2.49
CA GLN A 16 -8.70 8.22 2.70
C GLN A 16 -8.99 6.99 1.85
N PRO A 17 -9.88 6.09 2.30
CA PRO A 17 -10.33 4.98 1.46
C PRO A 17 -11.05 5.53 0.21
N PRO A 18 -11.01 4.79 -0.92
CA PRO A 18 -11.75 5.19 -2.12
C PRO A 18 -13.25 5.10 -1.87
N PRO A 19 -14.08 5.91 -2.58
CA PRO A 19 -15.51 5.74 -2.54
C PRO A 19 -15.92 4.34 -3.03
N ALA A 20 -17.04 3.83 -2.53
CA ALA A 20 -17.51 2.48 -2.84
C ALA A 20 -17.67 2.23 -4.36
N GLU A 21 -17.98 3.26 -5.12
CA GLU A 21 -18.14 3.19 -6.58
C GLU A 21 -16.83 2.92 -7.31
N GLU A 22 -15.71 3.36 -6.74
CA GLU A 22 -14.36 3.18 -7.32
C GLU A 22 -13.69 1.89 -6.82
N ALA A 23 -14.32 1.19 -5.88
CA ALA A 23 -13.80 -0.05 -5.30
C ALA A 23 -14.84 -1.17 -5.38
N PRO A 24 -15.22 -1.60 -6.60
CA PRO A 24 -16.20 -2.67 -6.76
C PRO A 24 -15.67 -3.99 -6.18
N SER A 25 -16.61 -4.85 -5.75
CA SER A 25 -16.23 -6.20 -5.31
C SER A 25 -15.71 -7.05 -6.47
N CYS A 26 -14.98 -8.12 -6.15
CA CYS A 26 -14.51 -9.07 -7.16
C CYS A 26 -15.68 -9.68 -7.96
N ALA A 27 -16.84 -9.86 -7.34
CA ALA A 27 -18.03 -10.38 -8.01
C ALA A 27 -18.60 -9.40 -9.04
N GLU A 28 -18.44 -8.09 -8.80
CA GLU A 28 -18.95 -7.04 -9.69
C GLU A 28 -18.00 -6.77 -10.86
N ALA A 29 -16.70 -6.64 -10.58
CA ALA A 29 -15.70 -6.24 -11.56
C ALA A 29 -14.96 -7.43 -12.19
N GLY A 30 -14.98 -8.59 -11.53
CA GLY A 30 -14.14 -9.71 -11.91
C GLY A 30 -12.69 -9.54 -11.46
N VAL A 31 -11.96 -10.64 -11.47
CA VAL A 31 -10.52 -10.66 -11.13
C VAL A 31 -9.79 -11.58 -12.08
N LEU A 32 -8.73 -11.09 -12.69
CA LEU A 32 -7.77 -11.94 -13.40
C LEU A 32 -6.85 -12.59 -12.37
N GLY A 33 -7.13 -13.86 -12.01
CA GLY A 33 -6.52 -14.54 -10.87
C GLY A 33 -5.00 -14.61 -10.86
N VAL A 34 -4.36 -14.54 -12.03
CA VAL A 34 -2.89 -14.55 -12.12
C VAL A 34 -2.25 -13.24 -11.60
N LEU A 35 -2.97 -12.12 -11.60
CA LEU A 35 -2.45 -10.84 -11.11
C LEU A 35 -2.23 -10.83 -9.60
N PRO A 36 -3.19 -11.25 -8.77
CA PRO A 36 -2.93 -11.44 -7.34
C PRO A 36 -1.78 -12.41 -7.06
N GLY A 37 -1.60 -13.44 -7.90
CA GLY A 37 -0.49 -14.37 -7.79
C GLY A 37 0.86 -13.67 -7.96
N ILE A 38 1.04 -12.88 -9.01
CA ILE A 38 2.26 -12.12 -9.26
C ILE A 38 2.53 -11.12 -8.12
N MET A 39 1.51 -10.36 -7.74
CA MET A 39 1.65 -9.37 -6.66
C MET A 39 1.93 -10.02 -5.32
N GLY A 40 1.27 -11.13 -5.00
CA GLY A 40 1.48 -11.87 -3.76
C GLY A 40 2.89 -12.44 -3.64
N VAL A 41 3.45 -12.97 -4.71
CA VAL A 41 4.83 -13.50 -4.72
C VAL A 41 5.85 -12.36 -4.56
N LEU A 42 5.64 -11.22 -5.20
CA LEU A 42 6.49 -10.04 -5.02
C LEU A 42 6.42 -9.52 -3.57
N GLN A 43 5.23 -9.46 -2.98
CA GLN A 43 5.07 -9.08 -1.58
C GLN A 43 5.76 -10.05 -0.62
N ALA A 44 5.63 -11.35 -0.85
CA ALA A 44 6.32 -12.37 -0.05
C ALA A 44 7.84 -12.23 -0.15
N THR A 45 8.36 -11.94 -1.33
CA THR A 45 9.79 -11.68 -1.54
C THR A 45 10.25 -10.47 -0.72
N GLU A 46 9.50 -9.39 -0.72
CA GLU A 46 9.81 -8.21 0.09
C GLU A 46 9.79 -8.53 1.58
N ALA A 47 8.81 -9.31 2.05
CA ALA A 47 8.73 -9.74 3.44
C ALA A 47 9.97 -10.55 3.86
N ILE A 48 10.43 -11.46 3.03
CA ILE A 48 11.65 -12.26 3.26
C ILE A 48 12.86 -11.35 3.35
N LYS A 49 13.00 -10.40 2.44
CA LYS A 49 14.11 -9.43 2.45
C LYS A 49 14.15 -8.64 3.75
N ILE A 50 12.99 -8.20 4.24
CA ILE A 50 12.89 -7.45 5.50
C ILE A 50 13.31 -8.32 6.69
N VAL A 51 12.79 -9.54 6.78
CA VAL A 51 13.08 -10.46 7.90
C VAL A 51 14.54 -10.84 7.95
N LEU A 52 15.15 -11.10 6.79
CA LEU A 52 16.55 -11.54 6.70
C LEU A 52 17.53 -10.37 6.58
N GLY A 53 17.07 -9.15 6.39
CA GLY A 53 17.94 -7.98 6.17
C GLY A 53 18.75 -8.06 4.88
N LEU A 54 18.19 -8.68 3.84
CA LEU A 54 18.88 -8.89 2.56
C LEU A 54 18.42 -7.91 1.48
N GLY A 55 19.35 -7.52 0.62
CA GLY A 55 19.04 -6.74 -0.57
C GLY A 55 18.51 -5.35 -0.27
N THR A 56 17.83 -4.78 -1.25
CA THR A 56 17.17 -3.47 -1.17
C THR A 56 15.67 -3.64 -1.24
N THR A 57 14.95 -3.18 -0.22
CA THR A 57 13.49 -3.28 -0.19
C THR A 57 12.83 -2.20 -1.04
N LEU A 58 11.54 -2.36 -1.32
CA LEU A 58 10.72 -1.35 -1.98
C LEU A 58 10.25 -0.23 -1.03
N ALA A 59 10.95 -0.02 0.07
CA ALA A 59 10.67 1.10 0.96
C ALA A 59 10.86 2.43 0.21
N GLY A 60 9.86 3.31 0.24
CA GLY A 60 9.90 4.59 -0.49
C GLY A 60 9.71 4.46 -2.00
N ARG A 61 9.33 3.29 -2.49
CA ARG A 61 9.08 3.04 -3.91
C ARG A 61 7.73 2.34 -4.10
N LEU A 62 7.03 2.71 -5.16
CA LEU A 62 5.82 2.02 -5.61
C LEU A 62 6.13 1.29 -6.90
N LEU A 63 6.01 -0.03 -6.89
CA LEU A 63 6.15 -0.84 -8.09
C LEU A 63 4.77 -0.97 -8.76
N VAL A 64 4.67 -0.51 -9.99
CA VAL A 64 3.46 -0.60 -10.80
C VAL A 64 3.67 -1.62 -11.90
N TYR A 65 2.77 -2.58 -12.01
CA TYR A 65 2.82 -3.62 -13.03
C TYR A 65 1.66 -3.47 -14.02
N ASP A 66 2.01 -3.23 -15.27
CA ASP A 66 1.07 -3.26 -16.39
C ASP A 66 1.12 -4.64 -17.04
N ALA A 67 0.14 -5.47 -16.73
CA ALA A 67 0.09 -6.85 -17.21
C ALA A 67 -0.12 -6.96 -18.71
N LEU A 68 -0.86 -6.04 -19.30
CA LEU A 68 -1.14 -6.07 -20.76
C LEU A 68 0.10 -5.74 -21.58
N ALA A 69 0.93 -4.83 -21.09
CA ALA A 69 2.17 -4.44 -21.74
C ALA A 69 3.39 -5.21 -21.21
N THR A 70 3.21 -6.00 -20.16
CA THR A 70 4.28 -6.70 -19.44
C THR A 70 5.40 -5.72 -19.01
N LYS A 71 5.00 -4.61 -18.43
CA LYS A 71 5.93 -3.56 -18.01
C LYS A 71 5.82 -3.31 -16.51
N PHE A 72 6.99 -3.17 -15.89
CA PHE A 72 7.12 -2.69 -14.52
C PHE A 72 7.62 -1.26 -14.53
N ARG A 73 7.05 -0.44 -13.66
CA ARG A 73 7.53 0.93 -13.42
C ARG A 73 7.72 1.13 -11.92
N GLU A 74 8.76 1.85 -11.56
CA GLU A 74 8.98 2.30 -10.20
C GLU A 74 8.67 3.79 -10.09
N LEU A 75 7.85 4.13 -9.09
CA LEU A 75 7.57 5.51 -8.71
C LEU A 75 8.18 5.77 -7.34
N LYS A 76 8.79 6.92 -7.17
CA LYS A 76 9.35 7.31 -5.88
C LYS A 76 8.22 7.86 -5.00
N LEU A 77 8.09 7.31 -3.79
CA LEU A 77 7.15 7.79 -2.79
C LEU A 77 7.89 8.50 -1.66
N ARG A 78 7.37 9.64 -1.27
CA ARG A 78 7.87 10.39 -0.11
C ARG A 78 6.92 10.25 1.06
N ARG A 79 7.50 10.19 2.26
CA ARG A 79 6.71 10.25 3.48
C ARG A 79 6.06 11.63 3.58
N ASP A 80 4.77 11.64 3.92
CA ASP A 80 4.05 12.85 4.23
C ASP A 80 4.26 13.21 5.71
N PRO A 81 4.92 14.34 6.04
CA PRO A 81 5.13 14.74 7.43
C PRO A 81 3.84 14.98 8.21
N THR A 82 2.74 15.25 7.51
CA THR A 82 1.42 15.49 8.10
C THR A 82 0.53 14.26 8.09
N CYS A 83 1.05 13.11 7.68
CA CYS A 83 0.27 11.86 7.62
C CYS A 83 -0.31 11.51 9.00
N PRO A 84 -1.61 11.24 9.11
CA PRO A 84 -2.23 10.93 10.39
C PRO A 84 -1.76 9.60 10.98
N THR A 85 -1.13 8.75 10.19
CA THR A 85 -0.69 7.41 10.60
C THR A 85 0.80 7.36 10.92
N CYS A 86 1.65 8.01 10.13
CA CYS A 86 3.10 7.93 10.29
C CYS A 86 3.79 9.29 10.30
N GLY A 87 3.03 10.39 10.27
CA GLY A 87 3.57 11.74 10.26
C GLY A 87 4.35 12.11 11.51
N GLU A 88 4.90 13.29 11.53
CA GLU A 88 5.61 13.81 12.68
C GLU A 88 4.70 13.97 13.89
N GLY A 89 5.14 13.53 15.06
CA GLY A 89 4.38 13.60 16.30
C GLY A 89 3.26 12.58 16.45
N VAL A 90 3.09 11.66 15.52
CA VAL A 90 2.10 10.60 15.62
C VAL A 90 2.61 9.47 16.52
N ASP A 91 1.83 9.12 17.54
CA ASP A 91 2.09 7.94 18.35
C ASP A 91 1.65 6.68 17.59
N ARG A 92 2.63 5.88 17.16
CA ARG A 92 2.39 4.66 16.40
C ARG A 92 1.69 3.56 17.21
N ALA A 93 1.73 3.65 18.55
CA ALA A 93 1.00 2.74 19.42
C ALA A 93 -0.50 3.08 19.52
N ALA A 94 -0.89 4.30 19.15
CA ALA A 94 -2.25 4.80 19.25
C ALA A 94 -2.69 5.48 17.95
N ILE A 95 -2.50 4.81 16.81
CA ILE A 95 -2.88 5.31 15.50
C ILE A 95 -4.41 5.44 15.42
N PRO A 96 -4.96 6.63 15.13
CA PRO A 96 -6.39 6.79 14.98
C PRO A 96 -6.90 6.09 13.74
N LEU A 97 -8.00 5.36 13.89
CA LEU A 97 -8.71 4.73 12.78
C LEU A 97 -9.98 5.52 12.48
N ILE A 98 -10.33 5.62 11.21
CA ILE A 98 -11.60 6.19 10.80
C ILE A 98 -12.73 5.18 11.03
N ASP A 99 -13.94 5.68 11.16
CA ASP A 99 -15.12 4.82 11.15
C ASP A 99 -15.44 4.41 9.70
N TYR A 100 -14.99 3.22 9.35
CA TYR A 100 -15.18 2.69 8.00
C TYR A 100 -16.64 2.42 7.67
N GLU A 101 -17.46 2.06 8.65
CA GLU A 101 -18.89 1.83 8.43
C GLU A 101 -19.60 3.13 8.05
N GLN A 102 -19.34 4.20 8.79
CA GLN A 102 -19.85 5.52 8.43
C GLN A 102 -19.32 6.01 7.09
N PHE A 103 -18.05 5.77 6.81
CA PHE A 103 -17.44 6.16 5.54
C PHE A 103 -18.10 5.43 4.36
N CYS A 104 -18.32 4.12 4.47
CA CYS A 104 -18.92 3.30 3.42
C CYS A 104 -20.44 3.52 3.28
N ALA A 105 -21.11 4.05 4.29
CA ALA A 105 -22.55 4.34 4.27
C ALA A 105 -22.91 5.64 3.51
N ARG A 106 -21.93 6.39 3.07
CA ARG A 106 -22.14 7.64 2.31
C ARG A 106 -22.38 7.38 0.81
#